data_b4f2b33c920fa4ba3fec77c2b52301c5
#
_entry.id   b4f2b33c920fa4ba3fec77c2b52301c5
#
_cell.length_a   1.000
_cell.length_b   1.000
_cell.length_c   1.000
_cell.angle_alpha   90.00
_cell.angle_beta   90.00
_cell.angle_gamma   90.00
#
_symmetry.space_group_name_H-M   'P 1'
#
loop_
_entity.id
_entity.type
_entity.pdbx_description
1 polymer ?
#
loop_
_entity_poly.entity_id
_entity_poly.type
_entity_poly.pdbx_seq_one_letter_code
_entity_poly.pdbx_strand_id
1 'polypeptide(L)'
;MSRTTQNTNSRNVFVGRLLKSCALGLVIVSGCAQPEVNQGNVSAGKTGSSGGGKGGAAVVEVEPTDPVFVPQRIRKLSNFEYERSVASLLNVDDRPARAFAPDLRQRDFTANASQRVDPTYVAQLEAAARTLAGKTKDKLAQSCAAADRGCAESFIKSWVSAAYRRPLVADEIKDLLAVYDVGAADGGYKSGIELVITASLQSASFLYLVEVGNGDAKNGSVQMSSPELAAAISYLVTGGPPDQELKKAAEANSLSDGNERRKHAERLFSTMESRGQMQRMVKEWLNLDRLEEMGKDNKTYPRFDELRPQMVKETDSFIN
;
A
#
# COMPACT_ATOMS: atom_id res chain seq x y z
N MET A 1 -14.55 -61.90 -15.29
CA MET A 1 -14.50 -60.58 -15.92
C MET A 1 -15.42 -59.64 -15.14
N SER A 2 -14.83 -58.87 -14.20
CA SER A 2 -15.56 -57.89 -13.41
C SER A 2 -14.79 -56.60 -13.51
N ARG A 3 -15.41 -55.54 -14.07
CA ARG A 3 -14.84 -54.20 -14.23
C ARG A 3 -15.16 -53.41 -12.96
N THR A 4 -14.13 -52.94 -12.28
CA THR A 4 -14.21 -52.01 -11.19
C THR A 4 -14.21 -50.58 -11.76
N THR A 5 -15.31 -49.85 -11.62
CA THR A 5 -15.41 -48.43 -11.93
C THR A 5 -14.95 -47.66 -10.70
N GLN A 6 -13.84 -46.92 -10.81
CA GLN A 6 -13.37 -46.00 -9.82
C GLN A 6 -14.15 -44.69 -9.89
N ASN A 7 -14.58 -44.27 -8.73
CA ASN A 7 -15.39 -43.07 -8.45
C ASN A 7 -14.51 -41.82 -8.34
N THR A 8 -14.58 -40.90 -9.32
CA THR A 8 -13.80 -39.66 -9.41
C THR A 8 -14.51 -38.44 -8.83
N ASN A 9 -15.39 -38.60 -7.83
CA ASN A 9 -16.29 -37.52 -7.40
C ASN A 9 -15.98 -36.90 -6.03
N SER A 10 -14.80 -37.13 -5.42
CA SER A 10 -14.52 -36.65 -4.07
C SER A 10 -13.67 -35.34 -3.98
N ARG A 11 -13.14 -34.85 -5.11
CA ARG A 11 -12.24 -33.68 -5.11
C ARG A 11 -12.94 -32.32 -5.22
N ASN A 12 -14.17 -32.27 -5.72
CA ASN A 12 -14.85 -30.98 -5.97
C ASN A 12 -15.72 -30.45 -4.81
N VAL A 13 -15.91 -31.25 -3.76
CA VAL A 13 -16.80 -30.86 -2.65
C VAL A 13 -16.06 -30.04 -1.59
N PHE A 14 -14.73 -30.19 -1.47
CA PHE A 14 -13.94 -29.51 -0.43
C PHE A 14 -13.58 -28.06 -0.78
N VAL A 15 -13.33 -27.76 -2.04
CA VAL A 15 -13.02 -26.39 -2.50
C VAL A 15 -14.23 -25.45 -2.37
N GLY A 16 -15.44 -26.00 -2.56
CA GLY A 16 -16.68 -25.22 -2.46
C GLY A 16 -17.05 -24.79 -1.03
N ARG A 17 -16.52 -25.46 0.01
CA ARG A 17 -16.82 -25.09 1.40
C ARG A 17 -15.87 -24.01 1.97
N LEU A 18 -14.62 -23.96 1.53
CA LEU A 18 -13.68 -22.91 1.95
C LEU A 18 -14.04 -21.54 1.36
N LEU A 19 -14.54 -21.50 0.12
CA LEU A 19 -15.01 -20.27 -0.50
C LEU A 19 -16.25 -19.66 0.19
N LYS A 20 -17.08 -20.51 0.84
CA LYS A 20 -18.25 -20.00 1.59
C LYS A 20 -17.88 -19.35 2.92
N SER A 21 -16.78 -19.70 3.55
CA SER A 21 -16.34 -19.07 4.81
C SER A 21 -15.64 -17.73 4.59
N CYS A 22 -14.94 -17.52 3.47
CA CYS A 22 -14.40 -16.19 3.12
C CYS A 22 -15.46 -15.19 2.65
N ALA A 23 -16.62 -15.66 2.18
CA ALA A 23 -17.72 -14.79 1.75
C ALA A 23 -18.57 -14.23 2.91
N LEU A 24 -18.40 -14.72 4.14
CA LEU A 24 -19.21 -14.28 5.29
C LEU A 24 -18.65 -13.05 6.00
N GLY A 25 -17.47 -12.54 5.61
CA GLY A 25 -16.89 -11.30 6.12
C GLY A 25 -17.32 -10.02 5.35
N LEU A 26 -18.17 -10.14 4.34
CA LEU A 26 -18.53 -9.03 3.46
C LEU A 26 -20.04 -8.65 3.52
N VAL A 27 -20.67 -8.83 4.67
CA VAL A 27 -22.05 -8.34 4.86
C VAL A 27 -22.08 -7.36 6.01
N ILE A 28 -22.64 -6.22 5.71
CA ILE A 28 -23.08 -5.11 6.54
C ILE A 28 -22.14 -3.89 6.51
N VAL A 29 -22.23 -3.09 5.45
CA VAL A 29 -22.39 -1.65 5.58
C VAL A 29 -23.37 -1.19 4.50
N SER A 30 -24.65 -1.44 4.72
CA SER A 30 -25.71 -0.65 4.13
C SER A 30 -26.00 0.50 5.10
N GLY A 31 -25.80 1.72 4.65
CA GLY A 31 -26.31 2.91 5.33
C GLY A 31 -25.27 3.76 6.02
N CYS A 32 -24.41 4.43 5.28
CA CYS A 32 -23.82 5.69 5.72
C CYS A 32 -24.31 6.79 4.78
N ALA A 33 -25.27 7.56 5.25
CA ALA A 33 -25.58 8.87 4.70
C ALA A 33 -24.31 9.69 4.66
N GLN A 34 -24.01 10.30 3.52
CA GLN A 34 -22.89 11.24 3.41
C GLN A 34 -23.16 12.43 4.32
N PRO A 35 -22.25 12.82 5.22
CA PRO A 35 -22.36 14.11 5.87
C PRO A 35 -22.09 15.18 4.81
N GLU A 36 -23.03 16.09 4.64
CA GLU A 36 -22.81 17.32 3.87
C GLU A 36 -21.62 18.09 4.45
N VAL A 37 -20.64 18.34 3.61
CA VAL A 37 -19.49 19.18 3.97
C VAL A 37 -19.98 20.62 4.07
N ASN A 38 -20.25 21.06 5.28
CA ASN A 38 -20.53 22.45 5.58
C ASN A 38 -19.26 23.27 5.28
N GLN A 39 -19.31 24.08 4.22
CA GLN A 39 -18.25 25.04 3.88
C GLN A 39 -18.26 26.15 4.96
N GLY A 40 -17.42 25.99 5.96
CA GLY A 40 -17.15 27.01 6.96
C GLY A 40 -16.60 28.26 6.29
N ASN A 41 -17.33 29.37 6.40
CA ASN A 41 -16.95 30.72 5.99
C ASN A 41 -15.59 31.10 6.59
N VAL A 42 -14.58 31.24 5.72
CA VAL A 42 -13.33 31.90 6.09
C VAL A 42 -13.59 33.41 6.10
N SER A 43 -13.70 33.97 7.28
CA SER A 43 -13.84 35.42 7.50
C SER A 43 -12.58 36.13 7.04
N ALA A 44 -12.73 37.00 6.04
CA ALA A 44 -11.66 37.86 5.54
C ALA A 44 -11.26 38.91 6.58
N GLY A 45 -10.08 38.75 7.12
CA GLY A 45 -9.46 39.78 7.96
C GLY A 45 -9.00 40.98 7.11
N LYS A 46 -9.34 42.17 7.57
CA LYS A 46 -9.11 43.48 6.94
C LYS A 46 -7.64 43.75 6.60
N THR A 47 -7.43 44.18 5.37
CA THR A 47 -6.19 44.73 4.85
C THR A 47 -5.77 46.03 5.58
N GLY A 48 -4.56 46.04 6.12
CA GLY A 48 -3.80 47.22 6.48
C GLY A 48 -2.67 47.46 5.48
N SER A 49 -2.58 48.70 5.03
CA SER A 49 -1.78 49.20 3.90
C SER A 49 -0.28 49.32 4.17
N SER A 50 0.50 49.09 3.13
CA SER A 50 1.78 49.67 2.70
C SER A 50 3.07 49.40 3.49
N GLY A 51 4.05 48.87 2.77
CA GLY A 51 5.48 48.86 3.09
C GLY A 51 6.23 47.91 2.18
N GLY A 52 6.91 48.40 1.13
CA GLY A 52 7.70 47.61 0.21
C GLY A 52 8.87 46.94 0.92
N GLY A 53 9.02 45.64 0.72
CA GLY A 53 10.12 44.85 1.21
C GLY A 53 10.29 43.57 0.41
N LYS A 54 11.48 43.31 -0.05
CA LYS A 54 11.97 42.21 -0.89
C LYS A 54 11.37 40.88 -0.46
N GLY A 55 10.75 40.17 -1.42
CA GLY A 55 10.11 38.89 -1.20
C GLY A 55 11.10 37.75 -0.94
N GLY A 56 11.33 37.48 0.34
CA GLY A 56 11.71 36.16 0.83
C GLY A 56 10.43 35.49 1.33
N ALA A 57 10.03 34.38 0.77
CA ALA A 57 8.96 33.59 1.33
C ALA A 57 9.38 33.22 2.75
N ALA A 58 8.66 33.77 3.76
CA ALA A 58 8.84 33.37 5.13
C ALA A 58 8.49 31.89 5.22
N VAL A 59 9.49 31.03 5.41
CA VAL A 59 9.29 29.65 5.84
C VAL A 59 8.60 29.76 7.19
N VAL A 60 7.33 29.45 7.26
CA VAL A 60 6.62 29.30 8.52
C VAL A 60 7.27 28.11 9.22
N GLU A 61 8.11 28.42 10.19
CA GLU A 61 8.71 27.40 11.05
C GLU A 61 7.57 26.86 11.93
N VAL A 62 7.03 25.71 11.50
CA VAL A 62 6.02 24.98 12.27
C VAL A 62 6.76 24.30 13.41
N GLU A 63 6.48 24.71 14.63
CA GLU A 63 7.04 24.07 15.83
C GLU A 63 6.73 22.57 15.81
N PRO A 64 7.74 21.70 15.91
CA PRO A 64 7.60 20.26 15.61
C PRO A 64 6.97 19.42 16.74
N THR A 65 6.51 20.04 17.82
CA THR A 65 6.10 19.33 19.06
C THR A 65 4.63 18.95 19.14
N ASP A 66 3.79 19.41 18.24
CA ASP A 66 2.36 19.10 18.31
C ASP A 66 2.04 17.69 17.80
N PRO A 67 1.17 16.95 18.49
CA PRO A 67 0.68 15.66 17.98
C PRO A 67 -0.01 15.84 16.64
N VAL A 68 0.26 14.89 15.71
CA VAL A 68 -0.32 14.95 14.37
C VAL A 68 -1.78 14.52 14.43
N PHE A 69 -2.68 15.49 14.28
CA PHE A 69 -4.11 15.24 14.13
C PHE A 69 -4.49 15.31 12.66
N VAL A 70 -5.11 14.25 12.16
CA VAL A 70 -5.58 14.15 10.77
C VAL A 70 -7.02 13.67 10.74
N PRO A 71 -7.80 14.02 9.70
CA PRO A 71 -9.06 13.35 9.45
C PRO A 71 -8.84 11.85 9.27
N GLN A 72 -9.71 11.03 9.86
CA GLN A 72 -9.65 9.58 9.65
C GLN A 72 -9.70 9.25 8.17
N ARG A 73 -8.78 8.42 7.73
CA ARG A 73 -8.66 8.05 6.33
C ARG A 73 -8.29 6.59 6.16
N ILE A 74 -8.94 5.94 5.20
CA ILE A 74 -8.55 4.63 4.69
C ILE A 74 -8.43 4.77 3.18
N ARG A 75 -7.29 4.41 2.59
CA ARG A 75 -7.10 4.41 1.16
C ARG A 75 -6.42 3.13 0.67
N LYS A 76 -6.85 2.63 -0.48
CA LYS A 76 -6.16 1.53 -1.15
C LYS A 76 -4.78 1.99 -1.63
N LEU A 77 -3.79 1.11 -1.58
CA LEU A 77 -2.51 1.33 -2.25
C LEU A 77 -2.75 1.55 -3.74
N SER A 78 -2.06 2.52 -4.34
CA SER A 78 -1.96 2.61 -5.78
C SER A 78 -1.18 1.41 -6.34
N ASN A 79 -1.29 1.14 -7.63
CA ASN A 79 -0.55 0.07 -8.30
C ASN A 79 0.97 0.21 -8.08
N PHE A 80 1.48 1.43 -8.13
CA PHE A 80 2.88 1.73 -7.82
C PHE A 80 3.25 1.39 -6.37
N GLU A 81 2.44 1.81 -5.41
CA GLU A 81 2.69 1.53 -3.99
C GLU A 81 2.57 0.04 -3.67
N TYR A 82 1.67 -0.67 -4.34
CA TYR A 82 1.59 -2.13 -4.27
C TYR A 82 2.88 -2.79 -4.76
N GLU A 83 3.39 -2.43 -5.94
CA GLU A 83 4.66 -2.95 -6.48
C GLU A 83 5.84 -2.69 -5.55
N ARG A 84 5.95 -1.47 -5.02
CA ARG A 84 7.00 -1.10 -4.06
C ARG A 84 6.90 -1.92 -2.77
N SER A 85 5.68 -2.15 -2.28
CA SER A 85 5.45 -2.95 -1.07
C SER A 85 5.85 -4.41 -1.29
N VAL A 86 5.43 -5.00 -2.40
CA VAL A 86 5.78 -6.37 -2.78
C VAL A 86 7.30 -6.52 -2.98
N ALA A 87 7.93 -5.62 -3.72
CA ALA A 87 9.36 -5.64 -3.95
C ALA A 87 10.16 -5.60 -2.64
N SER A 88 9.76 -4.73 -1.71
CA SER A 88 10.41 -4.61 -0.39
C SER A 88 10.20 -5.85 0.48
N LEU A 89 9.00 -6.43 0.51
CA LEU A 89 8.66 -7.56 1.39
C LEU A 89 9.23 -8.90 0.91
N LEU A 90 9.25 -9.11 -0.40
CA LEU A 90 9.64 -10.37 -1.01
C LEU A 90 11.05 -10.34 -1.59
N ASN A 91 11.66 -9.15 -1.70
CA ASN A 91 12.93 -8.91 -2.37
C ASN A 91 12.93 -9.52 -3.79
N VAL A 92 11.99 -9.01 -4.59
CA VAL A 92 11.77 -9.37 -6.00
C VAL A 92 11.68 -8.12 -6.86
N ASP A 93 12.03 -8.26 -8.15
CA ASP A 93 11.90 -7.19 -9.15
C ASP A 93 10.63 -7.34 -10.01
N ASP A 94 9.75 -8.25 -9.62
CA ASP A 94 8.47 -8.47 -10.31
C ASP A 94 7.58 -7.22 -10.22
N ARG A 95 6.87 -6.94 -11.31
CA ARG A 95 5.92 -5.83 -11.41
C ARG A 95 4.51 -6.35 -11.69
N PRO A 96 3.89 -7.00 -10.70
CA PRO A 96 2.60 -7.67 -10.90
C PRO A 96 1.47 -6.69 -11.20
N ALA A 97 1.56 -5.45 -10.71
CA ALA A 97 0.52 -4.46 -10.91
C ALA A 97 0.42 -3.92 -12.35
N ARG A 98 1.35 -4.27 -13.23
CA ARG A 98 1.21 -4.01 -14.67
C ARG A 98 0.02 -4.74 -15.32
N ALA A 99 -0.43 -5.83 -14.70
CA ALA A 99 -1.62 -6.57 -15.12
C ALA A 99 -2.91 -6.04 -14.48
N PHE A 100 -2.82 -5.11 -13.53
CA PHE A 100 -3.98 -4.56 -12.84
C PHE A 100 -4.65 -3.47 -13.69
N ALA A 101 -5.94 -3.26 -13.44
CA ALA A 101 -6.63 -2.09 -13.98
C ALA A 101 -5.90 -0.80 -13.56
N PRO A 102 -5.82 0.21 -14.44
CA PRO A 102 -5.19 1.49 -14.10
C PRO A 102 -5.82 2.13 -12.87
N ASP A 103 -4.98 2.78 -12.06
CA ASP A 103 -5.44 3.54 -10.91
C ASP A 103 -6.34 4.72 -11.32
N LEU A 104 -7.39 4.94 -10.55
CA LEU A 104 -8.22 6.13 -10.69
C LEU A 104 -7.44 7.36 -10.24
N ARG A 105 -7.60 8.47 -10.98
CA ARG A 105 -6.98 9.75 -10.63
C ARG A 105 -7.96 10.66 -9.93
N GLN A 106 -7.47 11.33 -8.91
CA GLN A 106 -8.17 12.41 -8.22
C GLN A 106 -7.23 13.61 -8.14
N ARG A 107 -7.60 14.73 -8.75
CA ARG A 107 -6.73 15.91 -8.89
C ARG A 107 -5.35 15.53 -9.45
N ASP A 108 -5.36 14.74 -10.51
CA ASP A 108 -4.22 14.21 -11.25
C ASP A 108 -3.38 13.13 -10.53
N PHE A 109 -3.57 12.89 -9.24
CA PHE A 109 -2.80 11.90 -8.48
C PHE A 109 -3.48 10.53 -8.40
N THR A 110 -2.66 9.47 -8.50
CA THR A 110 -3.09 8.07 -8.34
C THR A 110 -3.14 7.62 -6.88
N ALA A 111 -2.32 8.21 -5.99
CA ALA A 111 -2.36 7.97 -4.56
C ALA A 111 -3.51 8.74 -3.89
N ASN A 112 -4.74 8.21 -3.99
CA ASN A 112 -5.95 8.88 -3.53
C ASN A 112 -6.95 7.90 -2.90
N ALA A 113 -8.03 8.44 -2.30
CA ALA A 113 -9.06 7.65 -1.64
C ALA A 113 -10.17 7.11 -2.58
N SER A 114 -10.11 7.43 -3.88
CA SER A 114 -11.13 7.02 -4.85
C SER A 114 -10.86 5.65 -5.47
N GLN A 115 -9.76 4.99 -5.13
CA GLN A 115 -9.39 3.68 -5.64
C GLN A 115 -10.45 2.63 -5.28
N ARG A 116 -10.80 1.79 -6.27
CA ARG A 116 -11.83 0.76 -6.11
C ARG A 116 -11.24 -0.64 -6.18
N VAL A 117 -11.94 -1.57 -5.58
CA VAL A 117 -11.72 -3.02 -5.71
C VAL A 117 -12.96 -3.61 -6.34
N ASP A 118 -12.84 -4.05 -7.57
CA ASP A 118 -13.88 -4.73 -8.33
C ASP A 118 -13.51 -6.22 -8.53
N PRO A 119 -14.42 -7.06 -9.04
CA PRO A 119 -14.14 -8.48 -9.25
C PRO A 119 -12.94 -8.75 -10.17
N THR A 120 -12.70 -7.90 -11.16
CA THR A 120 -11.55 -8.02 -12.08
C THR A 120 -10.24 -7.78 -11.32
N TYR A 121 -10.19 -6.72 -10.52
CA TYR A 121 -9.04 -6.44 -9.68
C TYR A 121 -8.77 -7.57 -8.69
N VAL A 122 -9.80 -8.14 -8.06
CA VAL A 122 -9.66 -9.28 -7.13
C VAL A 122 -9.04 -10.49 -7.82
N ALA A 123 -9.47 -10.84 -9.04
CA ALA A 123 -8.90 -11.95 -9.80
C ALA A 123 -7.44 -11.69 -10.19
N GLN A 124 -7.11 -10.46 -10.61
CA GLN A 124 -5.74 -10.06 -10.94
C GLN A 124 -4.84 -10.11 -9.70
N LEU A 125 -5.33 -9.63 -8.56
CA LEU A 125 -4.63 -9.66 -7.29
C LEU A 125 -4.36 -11.10 -6.81
N GLU A 126 -5.35 -11.99 -6.93
CA GLU A 126 -5.19 -13.40 -6.59
C GLU A 126 -4.10 -14.06 -7.44
N ALA A 127 -4.14 -13.88 -8.75
CA ALA A 127 -3.14 -14.41 -9.67
C ALA A 127 -1.74 -13.91 -9.34
N ALA A 128 -1.60 -12.61 -9.06
CA ALA A 128 -0.34 -12.00 -8.65
C ALA A 128 0.17 -12.57 -7.32
N ALA A 129 -0.69 -12.64 -6.31
CA ALA A 129 -0.34 -13.14 -4.98
C ALA A 129 0.13 -14.61 -5.03
N ARG A 130 -0.57 -15.48 -5.76
CA ARG A 130 -0.17 -16.89 -5.98
C ARG A 130 1.18 -17.00 -6.68
N THR A 131 1.38 -16.23 -7.75
CA THR A 131 2.63 -16.23 -8.49
C THR A 131 3.81 -15.81 -7.62
N LEU A 132 3.66 -14.73 -6.87
CA LEU A 132 4.67 -14.20 -5.97
C LEU A 132 4.98 -15.16 -4.82
N ALA A 133 3.95 -15.72 -4.18
CA ALA A 133 4.11 -16.69 -3.12
C ALA A 133 4.84 -17.96 -3.59
N GLY A 134 4.44 -18.50 -4.75
CA GLY A 134 5.09 -19.66 -5.35
C GLY A 134 6.57 -19.43 -5.66
N LYS A 135 6.95 -18.25 -6.14
CA LYS A 135 8.34 -17.87 -6.42
C LYS A 135 9.20 -17.69 -5.17
N THR A 136 8.60 -17.23 -4.07
CA THR A 136 9.35 -16.75 -2.90
C THR A 136 9.28 -17.68 -1.68
N LYS A 137 8.33 -18.61 -1.65
CA LYS A 137 8.13 -19.53 -0.53
C LYS A 137 9.39 -20.26 -0.07
N ASP A 138 10.18 -20.79 -1.01
CA ASP A 138 11.38 -21.54 -0.67
C ASP A 138 12.41 -20.69 0.05
N LYS A 139 12.65 -19.46 -0.40
CA LYS A 139 13.55 -18.50 0.22
C LYS A 139 13.05 -18.07 1.60
N LEU A 140 11.77 -17.74 1.71
CA LEU A 140 11.18 -17.26 2.95
C LEU A 140 11.03 -18.37 4.01
N ALA A 141 10.76 -19.61 3.57
CA ALA A 141 10.67 -20.77 4.46
C ALA A 141 12.03 -21.21 5.05
N GLN A 142 13.15 -20.81 4.45
CA GLN A 142 14.50 -21.16 4.96
C GLN A 142 14.86 -20.44 6.25
N SER A 143 14.11 -19.43 6.66
CA SER A 143 14.39 -18.65 7.88
C SER A 143 14.29 -19.45 9.18
N CYS A 144 13.71 -20.65 9.14
CA CYS A 144 13.56 -21.51 10.32
C CYS A 144 13.87 -22.98 10.01
N ALA A 145 14.90 -23.51 10.65
CA ALA A 145 15.42 -24.87 10.37
C ALA A 145 14.47 -26.00 10.82
N ALA A 146 13.66 -25.79 11.87
CA ALA A 146 12.72 -26.80 12.36
C ALA A 146 11.58 -27.05 11.38
N ALA A 147 11.24 -26.06 10.55
CA ALA A 147 10.18 -26.13 9.57
C ALA A 147 8.85 -26.68 10.13
N ASP A 148 8.51 -26.24 11.34
CA ASP A 148 7.35 -26.67 12.10
C ASP A 148 6.32 -25.53 12.25
N ARG A 149 5.25 -25.80 12.99
CA ARG A 149 4.19 -24.83 13.26
C ARG A 149 4.66 -23.65 14.12
N GLY A 150 5.66 -23.83 15.01
CA GLY A 150 6.28 -22.77 15.79
C GLY A 150 7.09 -21.82 14.88
N CYS A 151 7.77 -22.37 13.88
CA CYS A 151 8.41 -21.61 12.82
C CYS A 151 7.39 -20.77 12.03
N ALA A 152 6.25 -21.37 11.68
CA ALA A 152 5.19 -20.66 10.97
C ALA A 152 4.61 -19.51 11.81
N GLU A 153 4.41 -19.70 13.09
CA GLU A 153 3.95 -18.63 13.99
C GLU A 153 4.97 -17.47 14.06
N SER A 154 6.24 -17.80 14.16
CA SER A 154 7.33 -16.79 14.15
C SER A 154 7.39 -16.03 12.82
N PHE A 155 7.24 -16.73 11.70
CA PHE A 155 7.13 -16.13 10.38
C PHE A 155 5.93 -15.19 10.27
N ILE A 156 4.76 -15.63 10.70
CA ILE A 156 3.54 -14.83 10.71
C ILE A 156 3.75 -13.55 11.53
N LYS A 157 4.23 -13.68 12.77
CA LYS A 157 4.47 -12.54 13.66
C LYS A 157 5.47 -11.52 13.10
N SER A 158 6.46 -11.95 12.33
CA SER A 158 7.47 -11.05 11.78
C SER A 158 7.10 -10.54 10.38
N TRP A 159 6.91 -11.45 9.43
CA TRP A 159 6.72 -11.09 8.03
C TRP A 159 5.35 -10.46 7.76
N VAL A 160 4.26 -11.03 8.32
CA VAL A 160 2.92 -10.48 8.10
C VAL A 160 2.74 -9.15 8.85
N SER A 161 3.33 -8.97 10.03
CA SER A 161 3.36 -7.66 10.70
C SER A 161 4.04 -6.60 9.83
N ALA A 162 5.14 -6.96 9.16
CA ALA A 162 5.79 -6.06 8.22
C ALA A 162 4.91 -5.77 6.99
N ALA A 163 4.19 -6.78 6.48
CA ALA A 163 3.24 -6.61 5.37
C ALA A 163 2.07 -5.70 5.75
N TYR A 164 1.52 -5.86 6.96
CA TYR A 164 0.41 -5.04 7.46
C TYR A 164 0.87 -3.71 8.08
N ARG A 165 2.18 -3.49 8.16
CA ARG A 165 2.81 -2.25 8.66
C ARG A 165 2.46 -1.91 10.11
N ARG A 166 2.04 -2.92 10.89
CA ARG A 166 1.68 -2.83 12.31
C ARG A 166 1.82 -4.20 12.99
N PRO A 167 1.93 -4.25 14.31
CA PRO A 167 1.79 -5.51 15.06
C PRO A 167 0.46 -6.20 14.75
N LEU A 168 0.48 -7.52 14.68
CA LEU A 168 -0.73 -8.34 14.55
C LEU A 168 -1.44 -8.48 15.88
N VAL A 169 -2.76 -8.52 15.87
CA VAL A 169 -3.57 -8.90 17.02
C VAL A 169 -3.68 -10.43 17.15
N ALA A 170 -4.03 -10.92 18.33
CA ALA A 170 -4.06 -12.36 18.61
C ALA A 170 -4.96 -13.17 17.68
N ASP A 171 -6.12 -12.61 17.31
CA ASP A 171 -7.07 -13.26 16.39
C ASP A 171 -6.49 -13.35 14.96
N GLU A 172 -5.79 -12.32 14.47
CA GLU A 172 -5.12 -12.37 13.17
C GLU A 172 -4.05 -13.46 13.12
N ILE A 173 -3.26 -13.60 14.19
CA ILE A 173 -2.24 -14.67 14.29
C ILE A 173 -2.92 -16.04 14.26
N LYS A 174 -4.00 -16.22 15.00
CA LYS A 174 -4.77 -17.46 15.05
C LYS A 174 -5.35 -17.82 13.68
N ASP A 175 -5.95 -16.85 12.98
CA ASP A 175 -6.55 -17.07 11.66
C ASP A 175 -5.49 -17.39 10.60
N LEU A 176 -4.35 -16.70 10.63
CA LEU A 176 -3.23 -16.97 9.74
C LEU A 176 -2.57 -18.33 10.02
N LEU A 177 -2.53 -18.77 11.27
CA LEU A 177 -2.09 -20.13 11.60
C LEU A 177 -3.07 -21.19 11.09
N ALA A 178 -4.38 -20.93 11.11
CA ALA A 178 -5.35 -21.82 10.49
C ALA A 178 -5.17 -21.91 8.98
N VAL A 179 -4.85 -20.79 8.30
CA VAL A 179 -4.47 -20.76 6.87
C VAL A 179 -3.21 -21.59 6.63
N TYR A 180 -2.18 -21.44 7.47
CA TYR A 180 -0.98 -22.25 7.42
C TYR A 180 -1.28 -23.74 7.53
N ASP A 181 -2.08 -24.15 8.54
CA ASP A 181 -2.41 -25.54 8.81
C ASP A 181 -3.09 -26.20 7.59
N VAL A 182 -3.95 -25.47 6.86
CA VAL A 182 -4.57 -25.95 5.61
C VAL A 182 -3.52 -26.22 4.52
N GLY A 183 -2.60 -25.28 4.29
CA GLY A 183 -1.56 -25.47 3.28
C GLY A 183 -0.54 -26.54 3.68
N ALA A 184 -0.22 -26.63 4.97
CA ALA A 184 0.72 -27.62 5.48
C ALA A 184 0.19 -29.06 5.43
N ALA A 185 -1.12 -29.25 5.55
CA ALA A 185 -1.75 -30.56 5.42
C ALA A 185 -1.57 -31.18 4.01
N ASP A 186 -1.53 -30.34 2.97
CA ASP A 186 -1.40 -30.79 1.57
C ASP A 186 0.06 -30.95 1.11
N GLY A 187 0.97 -30.11 1.60
CA GLY A 187 2.34 -30.05 1.06
C GLY A 187 3.42 -29.69 2.08
N GLY A 188 3.13 -29.80 3.38
CA GLY A 188 4.07 -29.52 4.46
C GLY A 188 4.34 -28.04 4.68
N TYR A 189 5.39 -27.76 5.45
CA TYR A 189 5.73 -26.41 5.93
C TYR A 189 5.77 -25.33 4.82
N LYS A 190 6.46 -25.62 3.71
CA LYS A 190 6.61 -24.68 2.62
C LYS A 190 5.28 -24.30 1.96
N SER A 191 4.37 -25.28 1.81
CA SER A 191 3.04 -25.03 1.25
C SER A 191 2.17 -24.24 2.23
N GLY A 192 2.33 -24.47 3.53
CA GLY A 192 1.70 -23.63 4.55
C GLY A 192 2.16 -22.18 4.47
N ILE A 193 3.47 -21.93 4.35
CA ILE A 193 4.04 -20.58 4.20
C ILE A 193 3.56 -19.93 2.88
N GLU A 194 3.54 -20.68 1.77
CA GLU A 194 3.01 -20.19 0.49
C GLU A 194 1.57 -19.71 0.62
N LEU A 195 0.73 -20.46 1.30
CA LEU A 195 -0.67 -20.09 1.48
C LEU A 195 -0.83 -18.86 2.40
N VAL A 196 -0.02 -18.74 3.45
CA VAL A 196 0.03 -17.55 4.32
C VAL A 196 0.44 -16.31 3.51
N ILE A 197 1.49 -16.38 2.69
CA ILE A 197 1.92 -15.27 1.84
C ILE A 197 0.79 -14.88 0.89
N THR A 198 0.19 -15.87 0.20
CA THR A 198 -0.91 -15.66 -0.73
C THR A 198 -2.10 -14.97 -0.08
N ALA A 199 -2.53 -15.42 1.10
CA ALA A 199 -3.63 -14.83 1.84
C ALA A 199 -3.29 -13.41 2.33
N SER A 200 -2.08 -13.21 2.82
CA SER A 200 -1.64 -11.90 3.34
C SER A 200 -1.60 -10.83 2.26
N LEU A 201 -1.09 -11.15 1.06
CA LEU A 201 -1.01 -10.20 -0.06
C LEU A 201 -2.38 -9.81 -0.65
N GLN A 202 -3.44 -10.57 -0.35
CA GLN A 202 -4.82 -10.29 -0.76
C GLN A 202 -5.63 -9.64 0.37
N SER A 203 -5.08 -9.56 1.57
CA SER A 203 -5.77 -9.03 2.74
C SER A 203 -6.02 -7.52 2.63
N ALA A 204 -7.15 -7.07 3.15
CA ALA A 204 -7.42 -5.63 3.30
C ALA A 204 -6.34 -4.94 4.15
N SER A 205 -5.79 -5.60 5.18
CA SER A 205 -4.70 -5.06 5.99
C SER A 205 -3.41 -4.81 5.20
N PHE A 206 -3.18 -5.55 4.10
CA PHE A 206 -2.08 -5.28 3.18
C PHE A 206 -2.45 -4.20 2.16
N LEU A 207 -3.64 -4.28 1.57
CA LEU A 207 -4.05 -3.44 0.44
C LEU A 207 -4.35 -1.99 0.83
N TYR A 208 -4.72 -1.74 2.09
CA TYR A 208 -5.12 -0.41 2.52
C TYR A 208 -4.14 0.20 3.51
N LEU A 209 -3.89 1.49 3.33
CA LEU A 209 -3.30 2.33 4.35
C LEU A 209 -4.42 2.85 5.24
N VAL A 210 -4.27 2.61 6.53
CA VAL A 210 -5.26 2.95 7.56
C VAL A 210 -4.67 4.05 8.43
N GLU A 211 -5.38 5.16 8.54
CA GLU A 211 -5.02 6.34 9.33
C GLU A 211 -6.25 6.70 10.18
N VAL A 212 -6.53 5.88 11.20
CA VAL A 212 -7.71 6.01 12.07
C VAL A 212 -7.35 6.33 13.53
N GLY A 213 -6.05 6.28 13.86
CA GLY A 213 -5.52 6.58 15.18
C GLY A 213 -5.91 5.56 16.25
N ASN A 214 -5.47 5.80 17.48
CA ASN A 214 -5.69 4.94 18.64
C ASN A 214 -6.77 5.46 19.61
N GLY A 215 -7.55 6.45 19.25
CA GLY A 215 -8.50 7.07 20.15
C GLY A 215 -9.72 7.66 19.46
N ASP A 216 -10.57 8.27 20.27
CA ASP A 216 -11.74 8.93 19.76
C ASP A 216 -11.37 10.17 18.92
N ALA A 217 -12.12 10.36 17.85
CA ALA A 217 -11.97 11.54 17.02
C ALA A 217 -12.39 12.79 17.79
N LYS A 218 -11.52 13.79 17.81
CA LYS A 218 -11.83 15.13 18.33
C LYS A 218 -12.00 16.07 17.15
N ASN A 219 -13.17 16.67 17.02
CA ASN A 219 -13.49 17.57 15.90
C ASN A 219 -13.24 16.94 14.50
N GLY A 220 -13.52 15.65 14.36
CA GLY A 220 -13.30 14.94 13.10
C GLY A 220 -11.86 14.57 12.79
N SER A 221 -10.95 14.79 13.72
CA SER A 221 -9.53 14.42 13.59
C SER A 221 -9.10 13.45 14.66
N VAL A 222 -8.16 12.56 14.33
CA VAL A 222 -7.57 11.60 15.25
C VAL A 222 -6.07 11.78 15.35
N GLN A 223 -5.51 11.47 16.50
CA GLN A 223 -4.06 11.37 16.66
C GLN A 223 -3.57 10.06 16.06
N MET A 224 -2.68 10.13 15.09
CA MET A 224 -2.08 8.96 14.46
C MET A 224 -1.23 8.17 15.45
N SER A 225 -1.31 6.86 15.37
CA SER A 225 -0.41 5.95 16.07
C SER A 225 1.00 5.95 15.43
N SER A 226 2.02 5.52 16.19
CA SER A 226 3.39 5.46 15.66
C SER A 226 3.55 4.57 14.41
N PRO A 227 2.92 3.39 14.30
CA PRO A 227 2.92 2.62 13.05
C PRO A 227 2.27 3.35 11.88
N GLU A 228 1.14 4.06 12.10
CA GLU A 228 0.49 4.87 11.07
C GLU A 228 1.38 6.03 10.62
N LEU A 229 2.06 6.71 11.56
CA LEU A 229 3.03 7.77 11.25
C LEU A 229 4.18 7.23 10.42
N ALA A 230 4.74 6.08 10.78
CA ALA A 230 5.80 5.43 10.00
C ALA A 230 5.34 5.12 8.58
N ALA A 231 4.15 4.53 8.42
CA ALA A 231 3.58 4.25 7.11
C ALA A 231 3.34 5.53 6.32
N ALA A 232 2.71 6.55 6.91
CA ALA A 232 2.44 7.83 6.25
C ALA A 232 3.71 8.51 5.74
N ILE A 233 4.76 8.61 6.56
CA ILE A 233 6.06 9.21 6.18
C ILE A 233 6.68 8.40 5.05
N SER A 234 6.76 7.09 5.18
CA SER A 234 7.42 6.24 4.18
C SER A 234 6.71 6.28 2.83
N TYR A 235 5.40 6.06 2.80
CA TYR A 235 4.65 6.07 1.53
C TYR A 235 4.63 7.46 0.87
N LEU A 236 4.60 8.54 1.65
CA LEU A 236 4.70 9.89 1.11
C LEU A 236 6.07 10.11 0.42
N VAL A 237 7.15 9.74 1.11
CA VAL A 237 8.51 10.09 0.68
C VAL A 237 9.09 9.09 -0.33
N THR A 238 8.80 7.79 -0.17
CA THR A 238 9.41 6.72 -0.98
C THR A 238 8.42 5.94 -1.85
N GLY A 239 7.12 6.12 -1.63
CA GLY A 239 6.06 5.34 -2.27
C GLY A 239 6.02 3.88 -1.82
N GLY A 240 6.70 3.52 -0.74
CA GLY A 240 6.83 2.15 -0.25
C GLY A 240 6.72 2.02 1.28
N PRO A 241 6.80 0.78 1.80
CA PRO A 241 6.65 0.52 3.23
C PRO A 241 7.83 1.05 4.05
N PRO A 242 7.64 1.25 5.37
CA PRO A 242 8.70 1.68 6.28
C PRO A 242 9.93 0.76 6.24
N ASP A 243 11.11 1.36 6.22
CA ASP A 243 12.37 0.63 6.40
C ASP A 243 12.59 0.22 7.86
N GLN A 244 13.69 -0.49 8.14
CA GLN A 244 13.97 -1.01 9.47
C GLN A 244 14.18 0.08 10.53
N GLU A 245 14.78 1.22 10.16
CA GLU A 245 14.99 2.32 11.10
C GLU A 245 13.66 2.98 11.49
N LEU A 246 12.81 3.21 10.50
CA LEU A 246 11.50 3.82 10.73
C LEU A 246 10.57 2.87 11.51
N LYS A 247 10.66 1.55 11.28
CA LYS A 247 9.97 0.54 12.09
C LYS A 247 10.39 0.56 13.55
N LYS A 248 11.71 0.60 13.81
CA LYS A 248 12.25 0.71 15.18
C LYS A 248 11.81 2.00 15.87
N ALA A 249 11.79 3.11 15.14
CA ALA A 249 11.27 4.38 15.67
C ALA A 249 9.78 4.29 16.04
N ALA A 250 8.99 3.60 15.21
CA ALA A 250 7.58 3.35 15.52
C ALA A 250 7.39 2.45 16.75
N GLU A 251 8.16 1.36 16.87
CA GLU A 251 8.14 0.46 18.02
C GLU A 251 8.54 1.16 19.32
N ALA A 252 9.52 2.07 19.25
CA ALA A 252 9.95 2.90 20.38
C ALA A 252 9.00 4.06 20.68
N ASN A 253 7.93 4.25 19.89
CA ASN A 253 7.01 5.39 19.96
C ASN A 253 7.71 6.78 19.81
N SER A 254 8.91 6.83 19.24
CA SER A 254 9.69 8.07 19.09
C SER A 254 9.11 8.99 18.01
N LEU A 255 8.28 8.49 17.10
CA LEU A 255 7.61 9.27 16.07
C LEU A 255 6.50 10.20 16.60
N SER A 256 6.18 10.12 17.89
CA SER A 256 5.36 11.15 18.57
C SER A 256 6.07 12.51 18.60
N ASP A 257 7.41 12.54 18.59
CA ASP A 257 8.22 13.76 18.48
C ASP A 257 8.34 14.23 17.02
N GLY A 258 8.06 15.53 16.79
CA GLY A 258 8.17 16.17 15.48
C GLY A 258 9.59 16.20 14.92
N ASN A 259 10.60 16.34 15.76
CA ASN A 259 12.00 16.33 15.34
C ASN A 259 12.43 14.95 14.84
N GLU A 260 12.02 13.87 15.51
CA GLU A 260 12.27 12.51 15.04
C GLU A 260 11.55 12.23 13.72
N ARG A 261 10.31 12.71 13.53
CA ARG A 261 9.62 12.61 12.23
C ARG A 261 10.37 13.35 11.14
N ARG A 262 10.83 14.58 11.40
CA ARG A 262 11.63 15.37 10.44
C ARG A 262 12.92 14.66 10.07
N LYS A 263 13.69 14.21 11.05
CA LYS A 263 14.94 13.47 10.86
C LYS A 263 14.76 12.24 9.96
N HIS A 264 13.73 11.44 10.21
CA HIS A 264 13.44 10.28 9.37
C HIS A 264 12.99 10.66 7.97
N ALA A 265 12.19 11.72 7.81
CA ALA A 265 11.79 12.23 6.51
C ALA A 265 13.01 12.73 5.70
N GLU A 266 13.89 13.53 6.29
CA GLU A 266 15.12 14.04 5.66
C GLU A 266 16.05 12.88 5.23
N ARG A 267 16.23 11.88 6.10
CA ARG A 267 17.00 10.68 5.78
C ARG A 267 16.40 9.95 4.57
N LEU A 268 15.10 9.73 4.54
CA LEU A 268 14.42 9.06 3.43
C LEU A 268 14.48 9.87 2.14
N PHE A 269 14.41 11.20 2.20
CA PHE A 269 14.57 12.07 1.03
C PHE A 269 15.92 11.90 0.32
N SER A 270 16.95 11.45 1.03
CA SER A 270 18.27 11.19 0.46
C SER A 270 18.39 9.88 -0.31
N THR A 271 17.34 9.05 -0.34
CA THR A 271 17.35 7.72 -0.97
C THR A 271 16.98 7.77 -2.46
N MET A 272 17.40 6.74 -3.21
CA MET A 272 17.00 6.57 -4.62
C MET A 272 15.49 6.36 -4.76
N GLU A 273 14.88 5.71 -3.79
CA GLU A 273 13.43 5.49 -3.74
C GLU A 273 12.66 6.80 -3.71
N SER A 274 13.14 7.74 -2.90
CA SER A 274 12.54 9.09 -2.81
C SER A 274 12.63 9.84 -4.14
N ARG A 275 13.77 9.76 -4.82
CA ARG A 275 13.91 10.41 -6.15
C ARG A 275 12.85 9.87 -7.12
N GLY A 276 12.70 8.55 -7.22
CA GLY A 276 11.67 7.93 -8.06
C GLY A 276 10.25 8.35 -7.67
N GLN A 277 9.98 8.48 -6.38
CA GLN A 277 8.68 8.96 -5.88
C GLN A 277 8.45 10.43 -6.24
N MET A 278 9.43 11.30 -6.07
CA MET A 278 9.32 12.72 -6.40
C MET A 278 9.12 12.92 -7.91
N GLN A 279 9.89 12.21 -8.75
CA GLN A 279 9.69 12.22 -10.21
C GLN A 279 8.26 11.83 -10.58
N ARG A 280 7.75 10.75 -10.01
CA ARG A 280 6.38 10.30 -10.25
C ARG A 280 5.37 11.38 -9.85
N MET A 281 5.51 11.96 -8.66
CA MET A 281 4.62 13.01 -8.17
C MET A 281 4.62 14.24 -9.08
N VAL A 282 5.79 14.68 -9.55
CA VAL A 282 5.90 15.82 -10.49
C VAL A 282 5.27 15.48 -11.84
N LYS A 283 5.51 14.27 -12.36
CA LYS A 283 4.89 13.81 -13.61
C LYS A 283 3.37 13.75 -13.51
N GLU A 284 2.83 13.21 -12.42
CA GLU A 284 1.39 13.17 -12.18
C GLU A 284 0.81 14.59 -12.05
N TRP A 285 1.45 15.44 -11.24
CA TRP A 285 1.03 16.83 -11.04
C TRP A 285 0.95 17.64 -12.34
N LEU A 286 1.97 17.48 -13.20
CA LEU A 286 2.03 18.15 -14.50
C LEU A 286 1.33 17.36 -15.62
N ASN A 287 0.74 16.19 -15.29
CA ASN A 287 0.08 15.28 -16.23
C ASN A 287 1.00 14.78 -17.37
N LEU A 288 2.30 14.70 -17.11
CA LEU A 288 3.34 14.31 -18.07
C LEU A 288 3.48 12.80 -18.23
N ASP A 289 3.07 12.03 -17.24
CA ASP A 289 3.07 10.58 -17.28
C ASP A 289 2.15 9.98 -18.35
N ARG A 290 1.16 10.77 -18.82
CA ARG A 290 0.30 10.42 -19.97
C ARG A 290 0.97 10.62 -21.31
N LEU A 291 2.11 11.28 -21.37
CA LEU A 291 2.78 11.57 -22.62
C LEU A 291 3.14 10.28 -23.39
N GLU A 292 3.49 9.21 -22.68
CA GLU A 292 3.81 7.90 -23.28
C GLU A 292 2.62 7.28 -24.03
N GLU A 293 1.40 7.53 -23.58
CA GLU A 293 0.16 6.96 -24.11
C GLU A 293 -0.59 7.94 -25.04
N MET A 294 -0.14 9.19 -25.11
CA MET A 294 -0.83 10.25 -25.87
C MET A 294 -0.68 10.02 -27.37
N GLY A 295 -1.82 9.98 -28.07
CA GLY A 295 -1.89 10.06 -29.52
C GLY A 295 -2.19 11.50 -29.99
N LYS A 296 -1.66 11.89 -31.11
CA LYS A 296 -1.98 13.15 -31.79
C LYS A 296 -2.38 12.89 -33.24
N ASP A 297 -3.15 13.82 -33.84
CA ASP A 297 -3.49 13.74 -35.25
C ASP A 297 -2.23 13.92 -36.12
N ASN A 298 -1.90 12.88 -36.89
CA ASN A 298 -0.70 12.84 -37.73
C ASN A 298 -0.70 13.86 -38.85
N LYS A 299 -1.85 14.43 -39.24
CA LYS A 299 -1.89 15.52 -40.24
C LYS A 299 -1.42 16.84 -39.63
N THR A 300 -1.80 17.08 -38.37
CA THR A 300 -1.44 18.32 -37.68
C THR A 300 -0.07 18.20 -37.02
N TYR A 301 0.29 16.99 -36.52
CA TYR A 301 1.53 16.74 -35.81
C TYR A 301 2.27 15.50 -36.38
N PRO A 302 2.79 15.56 -37.63
CA PRO A 302 3.28 14.39 -38.38
C PRO A 302 4.50 13.70 -37.77
N ARG A 303 5.21 14.37 -36.85
CA ARG A 303 6.39 13.82 -36.18
C ARG A 303 6.16 13.50 -34.71
N PHE A 304 4.92 13.58 -34.21
CA PHE A 304 4.67 13.44 -32.80
C PHE A 304 5.08 12.04 -32.27
N ASP A 305 4.70 10.97 -32.98
CA ASP A 305 5.02 9.61 -32.57
C ASP A 305 6.52 9.30 -32.59
N GLU A 306 7.26 9.94 -33.54
CA GLU A 306 8.73 9.84 -33.60
C GLU A 306 9.40 10.59 -32.43
N LEU A 307 8.89 11.77 -32.08
CA LEU A 307 9.48 12.64 -31.07
C LEU A 307 9.06 12.28 -29.64
N ARG A 308 7.89 11.66 -29.46
CA ARG A 308 7.33 11.32 -28.14
C ARG A 308 8.32 10.62 -27.20
N PRO A 309 9.08 9.57 -27.61
CA PRO A 309 10.06 8.95 -26.73
C PRO A 309 11.21 9.88 -26.30
N GLN A 310 11.55 10.85 -27.13
CA GLN A 310 12.58 11.86 -26.83
C GLN A 310 12.03 12.89 -25.84
N MET A 311 10.79 13.33 -26.02
CA MET A 311 10.10 14.23 -25.08
C MET A 311 9.98 13.61 -23.68
N VAL A 312 9.69 12.31 -23.60
CA VAL A 312 9.67 11.58 -22.33
C VAL A 312 11.06 11.59 -21.66
N LYS A 313 12.12 11.29 -22.43
CA LYS A 313 13.50 11.32 -21.92
C LYS A 313 13.94 12.72 -21.47
N GLU A 314 13.58 13.74 -22.23
CA GLU A 314 13.86 15.14 -21.88
C GLU A 314 13.17 15.50 -20.55
N THR A 315 11.88 15.17 -20.42
CA THR A 315 11.14 15.37 -19.18
C THR A 315 11.79 14.66 -17.99
N ASP A 316 12.17 13.40 -18.17
CA ASP A 316 12.86 12.62 -17.13
C ASP A 316 14.20 13.25 -16.74
N SER A 317 14.96 13.73 -17.72
CA SER A 317 16.25 14.39 -17.47
C SER A 317 16.10 15.76 -16.79
N PHE A 318 14.99 16.45 -17.02
CA PHE A 318 14.71 17.75 -16.42
C PHE A 318 14.29 17.61 -14.95
N ILE A 319 13.56 16.55 -14.61
CA ILE A 319 13.06 16.32 -13.25
C ILE A 319 14.14 15.67 -12.35
N ASN A 320 15.13 14.96 -12.91
CA ASN A 320 16.25 14.34 -12.20
C ASN A 320 17.29 15.34 -11.70
#